data_234d1ee74ed7c2de418b1846f8eb8e86
#
_entry.id   234d1ee74ed7c2de418b1846f8eb8e86
#
_cell.length_a   1.000
_cell.length_b   1.000
_cell.length_c   1.000
_cell.angle_alpha   90.00
_cell.angle_beta   90.00
_cell.angle_gamma   90.00
#
_symmetry.space_group_name_H-M   'P 1'
#
loop_
_entity.id
_entity.type
_entity.pdbx_description
1 polymer ?
#
loop_
_entity_poly.entity_id
_entity_poly.type
_entity_poly.pdbx_seq_one_letter_code
_entity_poly.pdbx_strand_id
1 'polypeptide(L)'
;MSIEYTHPDEMVGPAYVKAVPGDAKARQSLFFRIEARMAQVIAIAMVFATLALGLLMAAQVVMRYGLESPFLGIEELAPMLALWGYFLGMVYATRDQDHISGGIVALIFKNHTLIQVIRLAGSFACLLAVCVFGYFALKFAQFNLDLNRKSIYMRWPKYLWDFSMVSGFALMAFYYCLQIIAEIRDLKKGSDSSK
;
A
#
# COMPACT_ATOMS: atom_id res chain seq x y z
N MET A 1 -33.15 -13.58 -20.92
CA MET A 1 -32.02 -13.70 -19.99
C MET A 1 -31.27 -12.38 -20.04
N SER A 2 -31.75 -11.41 -19.22
CA SER A 2 -31.26 -10.02 -19.22
C SER A 2 -29.98 -9.96 -18.39
N ILE A 3 -28.86 -9.61 -19.01
CA ILE A 3 -27.62 -9.31 -18.31
C ILE A 3 -27.80 -7.92 -17.73
N GLU A 4 -28.03 -7.86 -16.42
CA GLU A 4 -28.09 -6.63 -15.65
C GLU A 4 -26.68 -6.03 -15.61
N TYR A 5 -26.49 -4.97 -16.37
CA TYR A 5 -25.25 -4.17 -16.38
C TYR A 5 -25.16 -3.44 -15.03
N THR A 6 -24.36 -3.95 -14.10
CA THR A 6 -23.99 -3.23 -12.89
C THR A 6 -23.22 -1.98 -13.26
N HIS A 7 -23.65 -0.84 -12.74
CA HIS A 7 -23.05 0.48 -12.98
C HIS A 7 -21.55 0.49 -12.63
N PRO A 8 -20.68 1.14 -13.44
CA PRO A 8 -19.24 1.21 -13.18
C PRO A 8 -18.85 1.82 -11.83
N ASP A 9 -19.72 2.64 -11.25
CA ASP A 9 -19.51 3.31 -9.96
C ASP A 9 -19.58 2.38 -8.73
N GLU A 10 -20.07 1.15 -8.88
CA GLU A 10 -20.10 0.16 -7.81
C GLU A 10 -18.79 -0.63 -7.66
N MET A 11 -17.88 -0.53 -8.62
CA MET A 11 -16.63 -1.31 -8.63
C MET A 11 -15.42 -0.59 -8.00
N VAL A 12 -15.55 0.68 -7.61
CA VAL A 12 -14.43 1.51 -7.15
C VAL A 12 -14.46 1.72 -5.64
N GLY A 13 -14.46 0.64 -4.85
CA GLY A 13 -14.30 0.71 -3.41
C GLY A 13 -13.43 -0.43 -2.89
N PRO A 14 -12.60 -0.22 -1.85
CA PRO A 14 -11.85 -1.31 -1.26
C PRO A 14 -12.80 -2.41 -0.79
N ALA A 15 -12.42 -3.67 -0.98
CA ALA A 15 -13.32 -4.82 -0.76
C ALA A 15 -13.87 -4.90 0.68
N TYR A 16 -13.19 -4.34 1.67
CA TYR A 16 -13.71 -4.25 3.03
C TYR A 16 -14.89 -3.28 3.18
N VAL A 17 -15.07 -2.32 2.24
CA VAL A 17 -16.22 -1.40 2.24
C VAL A 17 -17.52 -2.12 1.87
N LYS A 18 -17.44 -3.18 1.05
CA LYS A 18 -18.63 -3.97 0.62
C LYS A 18 -19.17 -4.89 1.72
N ALA A 19 -18.42 -5.14 2.78
CA ALA A 19 -18.73 -6.16 3.81
C ALA A 19 -19.50 -5.64 5.03
N VAL A 20 -19.92 -4.36 5.10
CA VAL A 20 -20.50 -3.79 6.33
C VAL A 20 -22.00 -3.53 6.21
N PRO A 21 -22.84 -4.20 7.03
CA PRO A 21 -24.30 -3.95 7.05
C PRO A 21 -24.69 -2.69 7.85
N GLY A 22 -25.77 -2.15 7.44
CA GLY A 22 -26.45 -0.87 7.66
C GLY A 22 -26.60 -0.19 9.02
N ASP A 23 -26.24 -0.74 10.16
CA ASP A 23 -26.54 -0.13 11.48
C ASP A 23 -25.36 0.61 12.15
N ALA A 24 -24.21 0.59 11.52
CA ALA A 24 -23.04 1.34 11.95
C ALA A 24 -22.83 2.66 11.15
N LYS A 25 -23.86 3.12 10.43
CA LYS A 25 -23.75 4.19 9.40
C LYS A 25 -23.11 5.51 9.87
N ALA A 26 -23.28 5.94 11.11
CA ALA A 26 -22.73 7.23 11.56
C ALA A 26 -21.25 7.16 11.97
N ARG A 27 -20.81 6.10 12.66
CA ARG A 27 -19.40 5.88 12.98
C ARG A 27 -18.57 5.44 11.77
N GLN A 28 -19.19 4.69 10.89
CA GLN A 28 -18.62 4.29 9.60
C GLN A 28 -18.38 5.48 8.70
N SER A 29 -19.27 6.47 8.63
CA SER A 29 -19.10 7.60 7.72
C SER A 29 -17.85 8.42 8.01
N LEU A 30 -17.46 8.59 9.28
CA LEU A 30 -16.25 9.32 9.66
C LEU A 30 -14.97 8.53 9.33
N PHE A 31 -14.98 7.24 9.69
CA PHE A 31 -13.83 6.35 9.41
C PHE A 31 -13.57 6.23 7.90
N PHE A 32 -14.61 6.01 7.10
CA PHE A 32 -14.48 5.94 5.64
C PHE A 32 -14.05 7.27 5.00
N ARG A 33 -14.49 8.40 5.55
CA ARG A 33 -14.04 9.72 5.08
C ARG A 33 -12.55 9.95 5.37
N ILE A 34 -12.09 9.55 6.54
CA ILE A 34 -10.67 9.67 6.91
C ILE A 34 -9.83 8.72 6.05
N GLU A 35 -10.27 7.48 5.88
CA GLU A 35 -9.58 6.49 5.05
C GLU A 35 -9.51 6.95 3.59
N ALA A 36 -10.61 7.42 3.01
CA ALA A 36 -10.63 7.92 1.64
C ALA A 36 -9.71 9.13 1.45
N ARG A 37 -9.64 10.04 2.44
CA ARG A 37 -8.69 11.16 2.41
C ARG A 37 -7.24 10.70 2.51
N MET A 38 -6.95 9.74 3.40
CA MET A 38 -5.61 9.14 3.50
C MET A 38 -5.19 8.51 2.17
N ALA A 39 -6.08 7.76 1.54
CA ALA A 39 -5.82 7.14 0.25
C ALA A 39 -5.55 8.18 -0.85
N GLN A 40 -6.32 9.27 -0.89
CA GLN A 40 -6.08 10.36 -1.82
C GLN A 40 -4.72 11.02 -1.59
N VAL A 41 -4.35 11.27 -0.33
CA VAL A 41 -3.04 11.85 0.02
C VAL A 41 -1.91 10.91 -0.42
N ILE A 42 -2.04 9.61 -0.17
CA ILE A 42 -1.06 8.60 -0.59
C ILE A 42 -0.94 8.58 -2.13
N ALA A 43 -2.05 8.57 -2.85
CA ALA A 43 -2.05 8.59 -4.31
C ALA A 43 -1.39 9.85 -4.88
N ILE A 44 -1.74 11.02 -4.36
CA ILE A 44 -1.14 12.30 -4.79
C ILE A 44 0.36 12.32 -4.47
N ALA A 45 0.76 11.88 -3.28
CA ALA A 45 2.17 11.83 -2.89
C ALA A 45 2.96 10.85 -3.77
N MET A 46 2.39 9.69 -4.12
CA MET A 46 2.97 8.71 -5.03
C MET A 46 3.17 9.30 -6.44
N VAL A 47 2.14 9.94 -6.99
CA VAL A 47 2.21 10.58 -8.32
C VAL A 47 3.26 11.69 -8.30
N PHE A 48 3.25 12.53 -7.26
CA PHE A 48 4.23 13.61 -7.11
C PHE A 48 5.67 13.06 -7.03
N ALA A 49 5.92 12.04 -6.21
CA ALA A 49 7.25 11.42 -6.08
C ALA A 49 7.72 10.83 -7.42
N THR A 50 6.84 10.16 -8.15
CA THR A 50 7.16 9.55 -9.45
C THR A 50 7.44 10.60 -10.52
N LEU A 51 6.63 11.66 -10.61
CA LEU A 51 6.87 12.76 -11.54
C LEU A 51 8.14 13.52 -11.18
N ALA A 52 8.37 13.81 -9.91
CA ALA A 52 9.60 14.46 -9.45
C ALA A 52 10.84 13.64 -9.79
N LEU A 53 10.78 12.32 -9.62
CA LEU A 53 11.86 11.42 -10.01
C LEU A 53 12.11 11.47 -11.51
N GLY A 54 11.06 11.40 -12.34
CA GLY A 54 11.18 11.49 -13.80
C GLY A 54 11.79 12.81 -14.25
N LEU A 55 11.32 13.95 -13.70
CA LEU A 55 11.87 15.27 -13.99
C LEU A 55 13.33 15.41 -13.52
N LEU A 56 13.64 14.88 -12.34
CA LEU A 56 15.00 14.88 -11.81
C LEU A 56 15.96 14.13 -12.74
N MET A 57 15.56 12.95 -13.22
CA MET A 57 16.36 12.16 -14.17
C MET A 57 16.52 12.86 -15.52
N ALA A 58 15.46 13.49 -16.04
CA ALA A 58 15.52 14.29 -17.26
C ALA A 58 16.47 15.48 -17.10
N ALA A 59 16.38 16.21 -15.98
CA ALA A 59 17.28 17.32 -15.66
C ALA A 59 18.74 16.86 -15.57
N GLN A 60 19.01 15.68 -14.98
CA GLN A 60 20.34 15.12 -14.91
C GLN A 60 20.96 14.87 -16.28
N VAL A 61 20.16 14.35 -17.23
CA VAL A 61 20.62 14.12 -18.61
C VAL A 61 21.01 15.45 -19.26
N VAL A 62 20.17 16.48 -19.13
CA VAL A 62 20.46 17.82 -19.69
C VAL A 62 21.71 18.43 -19.05
N MET A 63 21.84 18.34 -17.72
CA MET A 63 23.02 18.89 -17.02
C MET A 63 24.30 18.15 -17.38
N ARG A 64 24.25 16.84 -17.57
CA ARG A 64 25.42 16.02 -17.87
C ARG A 64 25.90 16.19 -19.33
N TYR A 65 24.96 16.21 -20.28
CA TYR A 65 25.30 16.24 -21.71
C TYR A 65 25.18 17.62 -22.36
N GLY A 66 24.34 18.52 -21.80
CA GLY A 66 24.15 19.86 -22.34
C GLY A 66 25.04 20.92 -21.68
N LEU A 67 25.19 20.82 -20.35
CA LEU A 67 25.93 21.82 -19.57
C LEU A 67 27.31 21.34 -19.12
N GLU A 68 27.67 20.07 -19.37
CA GLU A 68 28.92 19.42 -18.95
C GLU A 68 29.24 19.60 -17.43
N SER A 69 28.21 19.92 -16.63
CA SER A 69 28.31 20.19 -15.19
C SER A 69 27.35 19.29 -14.43
N PRO A 70 27.74 18.02 -14.13
CA PRO A 70 26.88 17.08 -13.42
C PRO A 70 26.66 17.53 -11.97
N PHE A 71 25.39 17.61 -11.54
CA PHE A 71 25.04 17.87 -10.15
C PHE A 71 25.02 16.55 -9.36
N LEU A 72 26.03 16.31 -8.55
CA LEU A 72 26.21 15.06 -7.80
C LEU A 72 25.11 14.78 -6.75
N GLY A 73 24.39 15.81 -6.29
CA GLY A 73 23.27 15.67 -5.36
C GLY A 73 22.08 14.86 -5.92
N ILE A 74 21.98 14.74 -7.24
CA ILE A 74 20.90 13.95 -7.89
C ILE A 74 21.04 12.46 -7.55
N GLU A 75 22.27 11.94 -7.41
CA GLU A 75 22.53 10.55 -7.07
C GLU A 75 21.98 10.16 -5.69
N GLU A 76 21.72 11.12 -4.83
CA GLU A 76 21.13 10.93 -3.50
C GLU A 76 19.61 11.18 -3.48
N LEU A 77 19.15 12.20 -4.22
CA LEU A 77 17.73 12.55 -4.30
C LEU A 77 16.91 11.50 -5.06
N ALA A 78 17.48 10.93 -6.13
CA ALA A 78 16.77 9.96 -6.95
C ALA A 78 16.40 8.68 -6.19
N PRO A 79 17.29 8.01 -5.46
CA PRO A 79 16.93 6.86 -4.63
C PRO A 79 15.93 7.22 -3.53
N MET A 80 16.00 8.42 -2.95
CA MET A 80 15.06 8.88 -1.94
C MET A 80 13.63 8.97 -2.51
N LEU A 81 13.47 9.66 -3.65
CA LEU A 81 12.17 9.78 -4.31
C LEU A 81 11.64 8.43 -4.79
N ALA A 82 12.52 7.58 -5.30
CA ALA A 82 12.16 6.23 -5.71
C ALA A 82 11.64 5.39 -4.54
N LEU A 83 12.30 5.41 -3.39
CA LEU A 83 11.86 4.70 -2.18
C LEU A 83 10.48 5.18 -1.72
N TRP A 84 10.26 6.49 -1.65
CA TRP A 84 8.94 7.05 -1.32
C TRP A 84 7.88 6.60 -2.33
N GLY A 85 8.17 6.68 -3.64
CA GLY A 85 7.25 6.21 -4.68
C GLY A 85 6.91 4.74 -4.55
N TYR A 86 7.90 3.87 -4.32
CA TYR A 86 7.69 2.43 -4.18
C TYR A 86 6.89 2.06 -2.94
N PHE A 87 7.23 2.61 -1.77
CA PHE A 87 6.52 2.27 -0.53
C PHE A 87 5.09 2.80 -0.52
N LEU A 88 4.86 4.02 -1.01
CA LEU A 88 3.51 4.55 -1.17
C LEU A 88 2.70 3.74 -2.20
N GLY A 89 3.32 3.32 -3.30
CA GLY A 89 2.71 2.44 -4.30
C GLY A 89 2.31 1.08 -3.73
N MET A 90 3.20 0.45 -2.93
CA MET A 90 2.87 -0.82 -2.25
C MET A 90 1.72 -0.67 -1.25
N VAL A 91 1.67 0.42 -0.50
CA VAL A 91 0.55 0.73 0.41
C VAL A 91 -0.76 0.87 -0.39
N TYR A 92 -0.72 1.60 -1.50
CA TYR A 92 -1.89 1.79 -2.35
C TYR A 92 -2.38 0.47 -2.95
N ALA A 93 -1.48 -0.35 -3.49
CA ALA A 93 -1.80 -1.68 -4.01
C ALA A 93 -2.37 -2.63 -2.93
N THR A 94 -1.84 -2.57 -1.71
CA THR A 94 -2.38 -3.33 -0.56
C THR A 94 -3.80 -2.91 -0.23
N ARG A 95 -4.10 -1.62 -0.30
CA ARG A 95 -5.45 -1.08 -0.07
C ARG A 95 -6.45 -1.53 -1.12
N ASP A 96 -6.09 -1.44 -2.41
CA ASP A 96 -6.99 -1.78 -3.52
C ASP A 96 -7.11 -3.28 -3.76
N GLN A 97 -6.38 -4.10 -2.98
CA GLN A 97 -6.38 -5.57 -3.06
C GLN A 97 -6.01 -6.10 -4.45
N ASP A 98 -5.16 -5.39 -5.17
CA ASP A 98 -4.64 -5.81 -6.48
C ASP A 98 -3.80 -7.09 -6.43
N HIS A 99 -3.73 -7.74 -5.26
CA HIS A 99 -3.11 -9.04 -5.12
C HIS A 99 -4.02 -10.11 -5.77
N ILE A 100 -3.48 -10.73 -6.78
CA ILE A 100 -4.03 -11.69 -7.74
C ILE A 100 -4.78 -12.91 -7.13
N SER A 101 -4.97 -12.97 -5.84
CA SER A 101 -5.40 -14.18 -5.12
C SER A 101 -6.89 -14.54 -5.24
N GLY A 102 -7.75 -13.66 -5.77
CA GLY A 102 -9.20 -13.93 -5.80
C GLY A 102 -9.71 -14.61 -7.08
N GLY A 103 -9.14 -14.29 -8.24
CA GLY A 103 -9.68 -14.71 -9.53
C GLY A 103 -9.40 -16.19 -9.86
N ILE A 104 -8.16 -16.64 -9.68
CA ILE A 104 -7.73 -18.00 -10.04
C ILE A 104 -8.35 -19.04 -9.10
N VAL A 105 -8.40 -18.76 -7.80
CA VAL A 105 -8.98 -19.67 -6.81
C VAL A 105 -10.48 -19.86 -7.04
N ALA A 106 -11.20 -18.79 -7.39
CA ALA A 106 -12.63 -18.86 -7.72
C ALA A 106 -12.94 -19.64 -9.02
N LEU A 107 -11.98 -19.69 -9.96
CA LEU A 107 -12.11 -20.50 -11.18
C LEU A 107 -11.91 -21.99 -10.93
N ILE A 108 -11.04 -22.36 -9.97
CA ILE A 108 -10.68 -23.75 -9.69
C ILE A 108 -11.65 -24.41 -8.69
N PHE A 109 -12.07 -23.64 -7.67
CA PHE A 109 -12.89 -24.17 -6.58
C PHE A 109 -14.30 -23.58 -6.63
N LYS A 110 -15.33 -24.43 -6.72
CA LYS A 110 -16.75 -24.03 -6.67
C LYS A 110 -17.27 -23.79 -5.24
N ASN A 111 -16.52 -24.17 -4.21
CA ASN A 111 -16.93 -24.10 -2.82
C ASN A 111 -16.64 -22.71 -2.24
N HIS A 112 -17.67 -21.91 -2.00
CA HIS A 112 -17.55 -20.53 -1.51
C HIS A 112 -16.78 -20.42 -0.19
N THR A 113 -17.02 -21.35 0.73
CA THR A 113 -16.33 -21.40 2.03
C THR A 113 -14.83 -21.68 1.88
N LEU A 114 -14.45 -22.59 0.96
CA LEU A 114 -13.04 -22.91 0.71
C LEU A 114 -12.28 -21.70 0.14
N ILE A 115 -12.92 -20.96 -0.77
CA ILE A 115 -12.35 -19.75 -1.36
C ILE A 115 -12.10 -18.70 -0.26
N GLN A 116 -13.03 -18.51 0.66
CA GLN A 116 -12.90 -17.57 1.78
C GLN A 116 -11.76 -17.97 2.73
N VAL A 117 -11.62 -19.26 3.05
CA VAL A 117 -10.54 -19.75 3.92
C VAL A 117 -9.17 -19.57 3.27
N ILE A 118 -9.05 -19.87 1.97
CA ILE A 118 -7.79 -19.67 1.23
C ILE A 118 -7.43 -18.18 1.19
N ARG A 119 -8.40 -17.29 0.96
CA ARG A 119 -8.18 -15.85 0.98
C ARG A 119 -7.70 -15.36 2.34
N LEU A 120 -8.35 -15.79 3.41
CA LEU A 120 -7.95 -15.46 4.79
C LEU A 120 -6.53 -15.94 5.10
N ALA A 121 -6.19 -17.17 4.70
CA ALA A 121 -4.84 -17.72 4.87
C ALA A 121 -3.80 -16.89 4.10
N GLY A 122 -4.12 -16.45 2.88
CA GLY A 122 -3.26 -15.56 2.09
C GLY A 122 -3.05 -14.20 2.76
N SER A 123 -4.12 -13.56 3.22
CA SER A 123 -4.05 -12.27 3.94
C SER A 123 -3.22 -12.37 5.22
N PHE A 124 -3.36 -13.48 5.94
CA PHE A 124 -2.55 -13.74 7.15
C PHE A 124 -1.07 -13.95 6.83
N ALA A 125 -0.75 -14.71 5.78
CA ALA A 125 0.63 -14.90 5.33
C ALA A 125 1.28 -13.57 4.89
N CYS A 126 0.54 -12.72 4.16
CA CYS A 126 0.99 -11.38 3.78
C CYS A 126 1.21 -10.49 4.99
N LEU A 127 0.30 -10.49 5.97
CA LEU A 127 0.49 -9.74 7.22
C LEU A 127 1.74 -10.17 7.95
N LEU A 128 1.97 -11.48 8.06
CA LEU A 128 3.17 -12.02 8.71
C LEU A 128 4.44 -11.56 8.00
N ALA A 129 4.47 -11.64 6.67
CA ALA A 129 5.61 -11.15 5.89
C ALA A 129 5.84 -9.65 6.10
N VAL A 130 4.79 -8.82 6.04
CA VAL A 130 4.87 -7.37 6.27
C VAL A 130 5.37 -7.05 7.67
N CYS A 131 4.94 -7.79 8.71
CA CYS A 131 5.42 -7.62 10.09
C CYS A 131 6.90 -7.98 10.22
N VAL A 132 7.36 -9.07 9.61
CA VAL A 132 8.76 -9.48 9.63
C VAL A 132 9.64 -8.43 8.94
N PHE A 133 9.28 -8.02 7.73
CA PHE A 133 10.02 -6.98 7.01
C PHE A 133 9.95 -5.63 7.71
N GLY A 134 8.81 -5.26 8.29
CA GLY A 134 8.64 -4.04 9.08
C GLY A 134 9.54 -4.03 10.33
N TYR A 135 9.68 -5.17 11.01
CA TYR A 135 10.61 -5.30 12.14
C TYR A 135 12.06 -5.05 11.72
N PHE A 136 12.51 -5.66 10.63
CA PHE A 136 13.88 -5.43 10.13
C PHE A 136 14.08 -4.01 9.61
N ALA A 137 13.05 -3.42 9.01
CA ALA A 137 13.06 -2.02 8.59
C ALA A 137 13.24 -1.06 9.78
N LEU A 138 12.52 -1.29 10.87
CA LEU A 138 12.67 -0.53 12.12
C LEU A 138 14.08 -0.67 12.70
N LYS A 139 14.60 -1.90 12.76
CA LYS A 139 15.93 -2.17 13.27
C LYS A 139 17.02 -1.48 12.43
N PHE A 140 16.85 -1.48 11.11
CA PHE A 140 17.76 -0.80 10.19
C PHE A 140 17.69 0.72 10.34
N ALA A 141 16.50 1.29 10.50
CA ALA A 141 16.30 2.72 10.75
C ALA A 141 16.95 3.15 12.08
N GLN A 142 16.78 2.37 13.15
CA GLN A 142 17.43 2.61 14.45
C GLN A 142 18.95 2.59 14.31
N PHE A 143 19.51 1.60 13.63
CA PHE A 143 20.96 1.51 13.39
C PHE A 143 21.51 2.74 12.65
N ASN A 144 20.80 3.26 11.64
CA ASN A 144 21.22 4.47 10.93
C ASN A 144 21.08 5.74 11.77
N LEU A 145 20.07 5.79 12.67
CA LEU A 145 19.90 6.88 13.63
C LEU A 145 21.05 6.92 14.65
N ASP A 146 21.39 5.77 15.25
CA ASP A 146 22.44 5.65 16.26
C ASP A 146 23.82 6.06 15.69
N LEU A 147 24.08 5.72 14.45
CA LEU A 147 25.31 6.11 13.74
C LEU A 147 25.30 7.55 13.22
N ASN A 148 24.19 8.28 13.38
CA ASN A 148 23.99 9.65 12.86
C ASN A 148 24.47 9.79 11.39
N ARG A 149 24.18 8.78 10.56
CA ARG A 149 24.65 8.71 9.17
C ARG A 149 24.04 9.85 8.36
N LYS A 150 24.92 10.56 7.66
CA LYS A 150 24.56 11.62 6.72
C LYS A 150 24.90 11.19 5.30
N SER A 151 24.19 11.76 4.36
CA SER A 151 24.47 11.67 2.93
C SER A 151 25.81 12.31 2.59
N ILE A 152 26.47 11.87 1.54
CA ILE A 152 27.84 12.27 1.19
C ILE A 152 27.86 13.68 0.61
N TYR A 153 26.96 13.99 -0.33
CA TYR A 153 26.95 15.27 -1.06
C TYR A 153 26.09 16.33 -0.40
N MET A 154 24.84 16.01 -0.08
CA MET A 154 23.89 16.97 0.51
C MET A 154 23.95 17.01 2.04
N ARG A 155 24.67 16.09 2.69
CA ARG A 155 24.74 15.91 4.14
C ARG A 155 23.38 15.78 4.84
N TRP A 156 22.38 15.33 4.08
CA TRP A 156 21.06 15.05 4.63
C TRP A 156 21.10 13.80 5.49
N PRO A 157 20.29 13.77 6.56
CA PRO A 157 20.25 12.62 7.45
C PRO A 157 19.59 11.41 6.73
N LYS A 158 20.25 10.24 6.77
CA LYS A 158 19.77 9.02 6.10
C LYS A 158 18.45 8.50 6.63
N TYR A 159 18.02 8.88 7.82
CA TYR A 159 16.73 8.46 8.36
C TYR A 159 15.52 8.89 7.50
N LEU A 160 15.66 9.87 6.62
CA LEU A 160 14.61 10.27 5.67
C LEU A 160 14.29 9.14 4.66
N TRP A 161 15.31 8.38 4.24
CA TRP A 161 15.14 7.18 3.40
C TRP A 161 14.49 6.06 4.20
N ASP A 162 14.97 5.81 5.41
CA ASP A 162 14.50 4.73 6.28
C ASP A 162 13.06 4.97 6.72
N PHE A 163 12.65 6.23 6.93
CA PHE A 163 11.30 6.59 7.33
C PHE A 163 10.25 6.22 6.26
N SER A 164 10.60 6.31 4.97
CA SER A 164 9.70 5.88 3.89
C SER A 164 9.37 4.37 4.00
N MET A 165 10.40 3.57 4.30
CA MET A 165 10.29 2.12 4.44
C MET A 165 9.46 1.75 5.68
N VAL A 166 9.77 2.34 6.83
CA VAL A 166 9.07 2.10 8.09
C VAL A 166 7.60 2.50 8.00
N SER A 167 7.31 3.69 7.48
CA SER A 167 5.93 4.18 7.30
C SER A 167 5.14 3.32 6.30
N GLY A 168 5.79 2.88 5.22
CA GLY A 168 5.19 1.99 4.23
C GLY A 168 4.77 0.65 4.84
N PHE A 169 5.66 -0.04 5.55
CA PHE A 169 5.31 -1.31 6.21
C PHE A 169 4.26 -1.14 7.31
N ALA A 170 4.30 -0.05 8.08
CA ALA A 170 3.29 0.23 9.10
C ALA A 170 1.89 0.42 8.49
N LEU A 171 1.78 1.17 7.39
CA LEU A 171 0.52 1.37 6.68
C LEU A 171 0.02 0.08 6.02
N MET A 172 0.91 -0.71 5.40
CA MET A 172 0.54 -2.01 4.84
C MET A 172 0.02 -2.96 5.92
N ALA A 173 0.69 -3.06 7.08
CA ALA A 173 0.22 -3.88 8.20
C ALA A 173 -1.15 -3.44 8.69
N PHE A 174 -1.39 -2.13 8.77
CA PHE A 174 -2.70 -1.57 9.12
C PHE A 174 -3.80 -2.01 8.13
N TYR A 175 -3.56 -1.90 6.82
CA TYR A 175 -4.55 -2.31 5.80
C TYR A 175 -4.79 -3.83 5.81
N TYR A 176 -3.75 -4.67 6.00
CA TYR A 176 -3.95 -6.12 6.14
C TYR A 176 -4.73 -6.49 7.40
N CYS A 177 -4.53 -5.80 8.52
CA CYS A 177 -5.35 -6.00 9.72
C CYS A 177 -6.84 -5.69 9.44
N LEU A 178 -7.13 -4.58 8.76
CA LEU A 178 -8.51 -4.24 8.37
C LEU A 178 -9.12 -5.30 7.45
N GLN A 179 -8.35 -5.77 6.48
CA GLN A 179 -8.78 -6.82 5.54
C GLN A 179 -9.11 -8.12 6.25
N ILE A 180 -8.25 -8.61 7.13
CA ILE A 180 -8.47 -9.84 7.91
C ILE A 180 -9.74 -9.72 8.78
N ILE A 181 -9.96 -8.57 9.40
CA ILE A 181 -11.18 -8.32 10.18
C ILE A 181 -12.43 -8.40 9.30
N ALA A 182 -12.38 -7.88 8.09
CA ALA A 182 -13.49 -7.95 7.13
C ALA A 182 -13.74 -9.40 6.69
N GLU A 183 -12.69 -10.14 6.31
CA GLU A 183 -12.78 -11.54 5.88
C GLU A 183 -13.34 -12.47 6.97
N ILE A 184 -12.93 -12.28 8.24
CA ILE A 184 -13.48 -13.04 9.38
C ILE A 184 -14.97 -12.75 9.57
N ARG A 185 -15.41 -11.51 9.41
CA ARG A 185 -16.83 -11.15 9.51
C ARG A 185 -17.66 -11.82 8.42
N ASP A 186 -17.14 -11.88 7.20
CA ASP A 186 -17.84 -12.52 6.08
C ASP A 186 -17.96 -14.03 6.25
N LEU A 187 -16.93 -14.70 6.76
CA LEU A 187 -16.97 -16.11 7.14
C LEU A 187 -18.06 -16.40 8.18
N LYS A 188 -18.17 -15.53 9.20
CA LYS A 188 -19.16 -15.70 10.27
C LYS A 188 -20.60 -15.55 9.77
N LYS A 189 -20.86 -14.66 8.83
CA LYS A 189 -22.16 -14.47 8.19
C LYS A 189 -22.54 -15.64 7.29
N GLY A 190 -21.59 -16.15 6.49
CA GLY A 190 -21.82 -17.31 5.63
C GLY A 190 -22.18 -18.58 6.42
N SER A 191 -21.64 -18.72 7.64
CA SER A 191 -21.95 -19.85 8.55
C SER A 191 -23.36 -19.75 9.17
N ASP A 192 -23.88 -18.53 9.43
CA ASP A 192 -25.23 -18.33 9.98
C ASP A 192 -26.33 -18.50 8.94
N SER A 193 -26.04 -18.27 7.65
CA SER A 193 -27.01 -18.43 6.55
C SER A 193 -27.18 -19.91 6.10
N SER A 194 -26.32 -20.78 6.58
CA SER A 194 -26.32 -22.24 6.25
C SER A 194 -26.99 -23.10 7.35
N LYS A 195 -27.51 -22.50 8.40
CA LYS A 195 -28.37 -23.13 9.43
C LYS A 195 -29.82 -22.72 9.23
#